data_43c23a18a48bda1deb85b58393e388f2
#
_entry.id   43c23a18a48bda1deb85b58393e388f2
#
_cell.length_a   1.000
_cell.length_b   1.000
_cell.length_c   1.000
_cell.angle_alpha   90.00
_cell.angle_beta   90.00
_cell.angle_gamma   90.00
#
_symmetry.space_group_name_H-M   'P 1'
#
loop_
_entity.id
_entity.type
_entity.pdbx_description
1 polymer ?
#
loop_
_entity_poly.entity_id
_entity_poly.type
_entity_poly.pdbx_seq_one_letter_code
_entity_poly.pdbx_strand_id
1 'polypeptide(L)'
;MKFFLDTLIFIIILSSISKISLSHEFWIDPVKYHLKNNEIIKASVFIGDNFEGSQIGFSKKYFKELNLFSKNKKKKIKGRMGDFPALNIKDIFTGINIIQIESKMNYIDYKGLLKFEVFSRKKGYRNLVDIHKENNYPDNFVESYKRYAKSMVSVDNLDGNDVDTNMELELIFLDNPLTNLNESKRVLLEYQNKILADHQVSIMSVKGDNFKKEFLKTNNEGYFEFFFKKGTKYLIDSVVIIEGSNKKKENK
;
A
#
# COMPACT_ATOMS: atom_id res chain seq x y z
N MET A 1 40.51 24.34 19.11
CA MET A 1 40.06 24.35 17.68
C MET A 1 40.01 22.98 17.01
N LYS A 2 41.00 22.10 17.21
CA LYS A 2 40.97 20.70 16.65
C LYS A 2 39.82 19.84 17.19
N PHE A 3 39.55 19.89 18.48
CA PHE A 3 38.47 19.11 19.11
C PHE A 3 37.07 19.45 18.57
N PHE A 4 36.82 20.70 18.20
CA PHE A 4 35.53 21.11 17.61
C PHE A 4 35.37 20.63 16.16
N LEU A 5 36.47 20.52 15.43
CA LEU A 5 36.45 20.07 14.04
C LEU A 5 36.18 18.56 13.94
N ASP A 6 36.83 17.78 14.84
CA ASP A 6 36.65 16.33 14.89
C ASP A 6 35.23 15.93 15.32
N THR A 7 34.59 16.69 16.24
CA THR A 7 33.23 16.49 16.67
C THR A 7 32.23 16.86 15.55
N LEU A 8 32.51 17.90 14.77
CA LEU A 8 31.69 18.31 13.65
C LEU A 8 31.70 17.30 12.51
N ILE A 9 32.90 16.73 12.22
CA ILE A 9 33.08 15.67 11.21
C ILE A 9 32.34 14.39 11.65
N PHE A 10 32.36 14.03 12.93
CA PHE A 10 31.64 12.86 13.45
C PHE A 10 30.12 13.03 13.37
N ILE A 11 29.58 14.23 13.62
CA ILE A 11 28.16 14.54 13.48
C ILE A 11 27.74 14.50 12.01
N ILE A 12 28.55 14.97 11.08
CA ILE A 12 28.25 14.93 9.64
C ILE A 12 28.28 13.49 9.11
N ILE A 13 29.15 12.63 9.60
CA ILE A 13 29.20 11.20 9.23
C ILE A 13 27.98 10.45 9.78
N LEU A 14 27.47 10.81 10.97
CA LEU A 14 26.28 10.19 11.54
C LEU A 14 24.98 10.59 10.80
N SER A 15 24.96 11.77 10.16
CA SER A 15 23.79 12.26 9.40
C SER A 15 23.70 11.67 7.99
N SER A 16 24.74 11.01 7.50
CA SER A 16 24.79 10.39 6.16
C SER A 16 24.45 8.89 6.14
N ILE A 17 23.89 8.33 7.22
CA ILE A 17 23.23 7.03 7.14
C ILE A 17 21.96 7.23 6.30
N SER A 18 22.13 7.15 5.00
CA SER A 18 21.03 7.05 4.06
C SER A 18 20.15 5.91 4.55
N LYS A 19 18.96 6.21 5.06
CA LYS A 19 17.95 5.18 5.35
C LYS A 19 17.86 4.37 4.06
N ILE A 20 18.24 3.10 4.11
CA ILE A 20 18.11 2.19 2.98
C ILE A 20 16.62 2.15 2.70
N SER A 21 16.21 2.88 1.67
CA SER A 21 14.82 2.97 1.25
C SER A 21 14.42 1.61 0.65
N LEU A 22 13.96 0.74 1.52
CA LEU A 22 13.37 -0.54 1.14
C LEU A 22 11.91 -0.26 0.80
N SER A 23 11.40 -0.92 -0.22
CA SER A 23 10.01 -0.89 -0.70
C SER A 23 9.01 -0.30 0.29
N HIS A 24 8.57 0.88 -0.01
CA HIS A 24 7.61 1.62 0.80
C HIS A 24 6.19 1.11 0.58
N GLU A 25 5.41 1.07 1.65
CA GLU A 25 3.96 0.95 1.57
C GLU A 25 3.40 2.16 0.78
N PHE A 26 2.26 1.94 0.16
CA PHE A 26 1.51 2.95 -0.59
C PHE A 26 0.08 2.96 -0.11
N TRP A 27 -0.40 4.10 0.41
CA TRP A 27 -1.74 4.14 1.00
C TRP A 27 -2.46 5.46 0.77
N ILE A 28 -3.77 5.38 0.91
CA ILE A 28 -4.69 6.52 0.90
C ILE A 28 -5.07 6.81 2.34
N ASP A 29 -4.92 8.05 2.78
CA ASP A 29 -5.28 8.51 4.12
C ASP A 29 -6.37 9.58 4.06
N PRO A 30 -7.64 9.21 4.25
CA PRO A 30 -8.73 10.16 4.36
C PRO A 30 -8.59 11.04 5.59
N VAL A 31 -8.88 12.34 5.44
CA VAL A 31 -8.92 13.28 6.56
C VAL A 31 -10.04 12.92 7.55
N LYS A 32 -11.15 12.39 7.03
CA LYS A 32 -12.28 11.84 7.79
C LYS A 32 -12.70 10.50 7.21
N TYR A 33 -13.00 9.52 8.07
CA TYR A 33 -13.50 8.20 7.67
C TYR A 33 -15.05 8.13 7.73
N HIS A 34 -15.69 9.08 8.42
CA HIS A 34 -17.14 9.21 8.49
C HIS A 34 -17.53 10.64 8.09
N LEU A 35 -18.32 10.76 7.03
CA LEU A 35 -18.73 12.02 6.43
C LEU A 35 -20.27 12.13 6.40
N LYS A 36 -20.74 13.37 6.17
CA LYS A 36 -22.12 13.65 5.77
C LYS A 36 -22.20 13.84 4.26
N ASN A 37 -23.37 13.65 3.68
CA ASN A 37 -23.59 13.72 2.22
C ASN A 37 -23.29 15.09 1.59
N ASN A 38 -23.28 16.16 2.40
CA ASN A 38 -22.91 17.52 1.98
C ASN A 38 -21.41 17.82 2.12
N GLU A 39 -20.62 16.88 2.61
CA GLU A 39 -19.16 17.01 2.69
C GLU A 39 -18.47 16.48 1.43
N ILE A 40 -17.18 16.70 1.32
CA ILE A 40 -16.34 16.13 0.26
C ILE A 40 -15.30 15.20 0.89
N ILE A 41 -14.95 14.11 0.22
CA ILE A 41 -13.85 13.27 0.67
C ILE A 41 -12.54 13.98 0.31
N LYS A 42 -11.78 14.39 1.33
CA LYS A 42 -10.39 14.81 1.19
C LYS A 42 -9.49 13.68 1.65
N ALA A 43 -8.55 13.28 0.82
CA ALA A 43 -7.61 12.23 1.19
C ALA A 43 -6.21 12.52 0.65
N SER A 44 -5.21 12.22 1.48
CA SER A 44 -3.81 12.25 1.10
C SER A 44 -3.40 10.89 0.55
N VAL A 45 -2.37 10.89 -0.29
CA VAL A 45 -1.73 9.67 -0.79
C VAL A 45 -0.28 9.69 -0.32
N PHE A 46 0.16 8.60 0.28
CA PHE A 46 1.48 8.49 0.88
C PHE A 46 2.29 7.35 0.28
N ILE A 47 3.61 7.53 0.33
CA ILE A 47 4.61 6.48 0.09
C ILE A 47 5.57 6.51 1.29
N GLY A 48 5.71 5.41 2.00
CA GLY A 48 6.56 5.36 3.19
C GLY A 48 6.51 4.00 3.90
N ASP A 49 6.95 3.98 5.15
CA ASP A 49 6.99 2.80 6.01
C ASP A 49 6.24 3.09 7.31
N ASN A 50 5.42 2.14 7.77
CA ASN A 50 4.82 2.16 9.12
C ASN A 50 4.03 3.45 9.44
N PHE A 51 3.20 3.93 8.50
CA PHE A 51 2.47 5.21 8.54
C PHE A 51 3.34 6.49 8.47
N GLU A 52 4.66 6.36 8.41
CA GLU A 52 5.57 7.47 8.17
C GLU A 52 5.96 7.53 6.70
N GLY A 53 5.77 8.67 6.04
CA GLY A 53 6.07 8.75 4.63
C GLY A 53 5.92 10.12 4.02
N SER A 54 6.27 10.20 2.74
CA SER A 54 6.10 11.40 1.93
C SER A 54 4.71 11.42 1.32
N GLN A 55 3.98 12.50 1.56
CA GLN A 55 2.72 12.77 0.88
C GLN A 55 3.00 13.16 -0.57
N ILE A 56 2.26 12.55 -1.50
CA ILE A 56 2.34 12.88 -2.93
C ILE A 56 1.12 13.68 -3.37
N GLY A 57 1.34 14.68 -4.24
CA GLY A 57 0.26 15.43 -4.88
C GLY A 57 -0.39 14.65 -6.02
N PHE A 58 -1.54 15.12 -6.46
CA PHE A 58 -2.22 14.52 -7.61
C PHE A 58 -1.34 14.58 -8.86
N SER A 59 -1.15 13.44 -9.53
CA SER A 59 -0.34 13.35 -10.75
C SER A 59 -0.89 12.32 -11.74
N LYS A 60 -1.33 12.79 -12.92
CA LYS A 60 -1.70 11.92 -14.04
C LYS A 60 -0.51 11.12 -14.59
N LYS A 61 0.72 11.55 -14.32
CA LYS A 61 1.92 10.79 -14.70
C LYS A 61 2.11 9.57 -13.81
N TYR A 62 1.65 9.62 -12.54
CA TYR A 62 1.82 8.57 -11.56
C TYR A 62 0.61 7.61 -11.50
N PHE A 63 -0.62 8.15 -11.51
CA PHE A 63 -1.83 7.35 -11.39
C PHE A 63 -2.29 6.83 -12.78
N LYS A 64 -2.55 5.53 -12.86
CA LYS A 64 -3.17 4.87 -14.02
C LYS A 64 -4.70 4.89 -13.87
N GLU A 65 -5.18 4.36 -12.75
CA GLU A 65 -6.60 4.34 -12.39
C GLU A 65 -6.83 5.05 -11.06
N LEU A 66 -7.95 5.74 -10.97
CA LEU A 66 -8.37 6.45 -9.78
C LEU A 66 -9.89 6.51 -9.76
N ASN A 67 -10.52 5.69 -8.93
CA ASN A 67 -11.96 5.49 -8.93
C ASN A 67 -12.55 5.53 -7.53
N LEU A 68 -13.82 5.91 -7.45
CA LEU A 68 -14.68 5.78 -6.29
C LEU A 68 -15.74 4.73 -6.60
N PHE A 69 -15.87 3.73 -5.72
CA PHE A 69 -16.90 2.72 -5.80
C PHE A 69 -17.87 2.82 -4.62
N SER A 70 -19.11 2.42 -4.82
CA SER A 70 -20.09 2.20 -3.76
C SER A 70 -21.17 1.24 -4.27
N LYS A 71 -21.29 0.07 -3.64
CA LYS A 71 -22.17 -0.99 -4.14
C LYS A 71 -21.90 -1.26 -5.64
N ASN A 72 -22.89 -1.15 -6.49
CA ASN A 72 -22.78 -1.36 -7.95
C ASN A 72 -22.43 -0.07 -8.75
N LYS A 73 -21.99 0.99 -8.06
CA LYS A 73 -21.65 2.27 -8.68
C LYS A 73 -20.16 2.43 -8.77
N LYS A 74 -19.68 2.93 -9.92
CA LYS A 74 -18.29 3.31 -10.15
C LYS A 74 -18.22 4.72 -10.73
N LYS A 75 -17.29 5.52 -10.24
CA LYS A 75 -17.05 6.89 -10.70
C LYS A 75 -15.55 7.14 -10.79
N LYS A 76 -15.09 7.71 -11.89
CA LYS A 76 -13.70 8.14 -12.03
C LYS A 76 -13.45 9.40 -11.20
N ILE A 77 -12.43 9.37 -10.35
CA ILE A 77 -11.99 10.52 -9.57
C ILE A 77 -11.13 11.42 -10.48
N LYS A 78 -11.43 12.72 -10.46
CA LYS A 78 -10.68 13.74 -11.19
C LYS A 78 -9.92 14.63 -10.22
N GLY A 79 -8.74 15.09 -10.60
CA GLY A 79 -7.92 16.03 -9.84
C GLY A 79 -7.10 16.90 -10.79
N ARG A 80 -6.52 17.97 -10.28
CA ARG A 80 -5.60 18.84 -10.99
C ARG A 80 -4.17 18.48 -10.58
N MET A 81 -3.24 18.60 -11.53
CA MET A 81 -1.82 18.39 -11.25
C MET A 81 -1.38 19.25 -10.08
N GLY A 82 -0.76 18.61 -9.09
CA GLY A 82 -0.25 19.26 -7.90
C GLY A 82 -1.28 19.50 -6.79
N ASP A 83 -2.55 19.10 -6.95
CA ASP A 83 -3.53 19.16 -5.84
C ASP A 83 -2.96 18.48 -4.58
N PHE A 84 -3.11 19.18 -3.44
CA PHE A 84 -2.60 18.74 -2.15
C PHE A 84 -3.62 19.13 -1.04
N PRO A 85 -4.31 18.18 -0.38
CA PRO A 85 -4.19 16.72 -0.57
C PRO A 85 -4.57 16.28 -1.99
N ALA A 86 -4.01 15.13 -2.41
CA ALA A 86 -4.13 14.64 -3.78
C ALA A 86 -5.58 14.41 -4.22
N LEU A 87 -6.45 14.04 -3.29
CA LEU A 87 -7.83 13.67 -3.56
C LEU A 87 -8.79 14.66 -2.91
N ASN A 88 -9.66 15.26 -3.74
CA ASN A 88 -10.77 16.13 -3.35
C ASN A 88 -12.02 15.67 -4.10
N ILE A 89 -12.74 14.68 -3.53
CA ILE A 89 -13.81 13.96 -4.22
C ILE A 89 -15.15 14.56 -3.84
N LYS A 90 -15.82 15.12 -4.83
CA LYS A 90 -17.20 15.61 -4.75
C LYS A 90 -18.17 14.52 -5.23
N ASP A 91 -19.48 14.75 -5.00
CA ASP A 91 -20.56 13.84 -5.43
C ASP A 91 -20.31 12.41 -4.95
N ILE A 92 -20.16 12.25 -3.65
CA ILE A 92 -19.98 10.99 -2.95
C ILE A 92 -21.32 10.24 -2.81
N PHE A 93 -21.26 8.95 -2.55
CA PHE A 93 -22.45 8.12 -2.40
C PHE A 93 -22.78 7.93 -0.93
N THR A 94 -24.06 7.85 -0.57
CA THR A 94 -24.51 7.44 0.77
C THR A 94 -24.08 6.01 1.04
N GLY A 95 -23.67 5.69 2.27
CA GLY A 95 -23.12 4.40 2.68
C GLY A 95 -21.61 4.30 2.47
N ILE A 96 -21.12 3.09 2.29
CA ILE A 96 -19.69 2.81 2.11
C ILE A 96 -19.21 3.27 0.73
N ASN A 97 -18.14 4.02 0.72
CA ASN A 97 -17.38 4.44 -0.46
C ASN A 97 -15.98 3.88 -0.41
N ILE A 98 -15.54 3.27 -1.49
CA ILE A 98 -14.21 2.70 -1.66
C ILE A 98 -13.42 3.59 -2.63
N ILE A 99 -12.35 4.18 -2.15
CA ILE A 99 -11.38 4.93 -2.97
C ILE A 99 -10.36 3.92 -3.46
N GLN A 100 -10.15 3.83 -4.75
CA GLN A 100 -9.21 2.90 -5.38
C GLN A 100 -8.19 3.67 -6.20
N ILE A 101 -6.90 3.32 -6.06
CA ILE A 101 -5.78 3.83 -6.86
C ILE A 101 -4.96 2.67 -7.42
N GLU A 102 -4.67 2.72 -8.71
CA GLU A 102 -3.62 1.94 -9.37
C GLU A 102 -2.55 2.89 -9.88
N SER A 103 -1.29 2.63 -9.53
CA SER A 103 -0.16 3.39 -10.11
C SER A 103 0.15 2.92 -11.53
N LYS A 104 0.81 3.76 -12.31
CA LYS A 104 1.51 3.30 -13.51
C LYS A 104 2.66 2.37 -13.14
N MET A 105 3.22 1.69 -14.14
CA MET A 105 4.44 0.91 -13.97
C MET A 105 5.59 1.82 -13.54
N ASN A 106 6.29 1.41 -12.51
CA ASN A 106 7.50 2.04 -11.99
C ASN A 106 8.64 1.04 -12.05
N TYR A 107 9.86 1.54 -11.88
CA TYR A 107 11.07 0.73 -12.00
C TYR A 107 12.03 1.05 -10.86
N ILE A 108 12.73 0.03 -10.37
CA ILE A 108 13.82 0.15 -9.41
C ILE A 108 15.04 -0.58 -9.96
N ASP A 109 16.20 0.06 -9.93
CA ASP A 109 17.47 -0.50 -10.37
C ASP A 109 18.25 -1.01 -9.14
N TYR A 110 18.33 -2.33 -9.04
CA TYR A 110 19.14 -2.99 -8.00
C TYR A 110 20.60 -3.06 -8.43
N LYS A 111 21.48 -2.47 -7.63
CA LYS A 111 22.93 -2.57 -7.75
C LYS A 111 23.44 -3.61 -6.76
N GLY A 112 23.21 -4.89 -7.08
CA GLY A 112 23.48 -6.05 -6.21
C GLY A 112 22.25 -6.53 -5.44
N LEU A 113 22.36 -7.74 -4.90
CA LEU A 113 21.25 -8.51 -4.33
C LEU A 113 20.84 -8.09 -2.93
N LEU A 114 21.69 -7.41 -2.16
CA LEU A 114 21.45 -7.16 -0.73
C LEU A 114 20.13 -6.42 -0.46
N LYS A 115 19.83 -5.36 -1.22
CA LYS A 115 18.57 -4.61 -1.04
C LYS A 115 17.36 -5.45 -1.41
N PHE A 116 17.46 -6.25 -2.47
CA PHE A 116 16.41 -7.17 -2.90
C PHE A 116 16.18 -8.28 -1.87
N GLU A 117 17.24 -8.82 -1.28
CA GLU A 117 17.14 -9.83 -0.23
C GLU A 117 16.40 -9.30 1.00
N VAL A 118 16.82 -8.14 1.51
CA VAL A 118 16.18 -7.54 2.69
C VAL A 118 14.71 -7.25 2.42
N PHE A 119 14.39 -6.73 1.23
CA PHE A 119 13.02 -6.47 0.80
C PHE A 119 12.19 -7.76 0.70
N SER A 120 12.65 -8.73 -0.06
CA SER A 120 11.92 -9.98 -0.31
C SER A 120 11.66 -10.75 0.99
N ARG A 121 12.67 -10.85 1.89
CA ARG A 121 12.52 -11.48 3.21
C ARG A 121 11.48 -10.76 4.09
N LYS A 122 11.48 -9.42 4.10
CA LYS A 122 10.48 -8.60 4.84
C LYS A 122 9.06 -8.88 4.33
N LYS A 123 8.90 -9.19 3.04
CA LYS A 123 7.62 -9.48 2.39
C LYS A 123 7.25 -10.98 2.37
N GLY A 124 8.00 -11.83 3.10
CA GLY A 124 7.68 -13.25 3.27
C GLY A 124 8.41 -14.21 2.33
N TYR A 125 9.21 -13.72 1.41
CA TYR A 125 9.95 -14.50 0.42
C TYR A 125 11.37 -14.81 0.91
N ARG A 126 11.54 -15.89 1.67
CA ARG A 126 12.80 -16.17 2.38
C ARG A 126 13.94 -16.64 1.48
N ASN A 127 13.62 -17.36 0.40
CA ASN A 127 14.58 -18.05 -0.49
C ASN A 127 14.65 -17.44 -1.91
N LEU A 128 14.07 -16.24 -2.11
CA LEU A 128 13.96 -15.68 -3.46
C LEU A 128 15.32 -15.34 -4.07
N VAL A 129 16.29 -14.92 -3.25
CA VAL A 129 17.66 -14.64 -3.70
C VAL A 129 18.41 -15.94 -4.04
N ASP A 130 18.14 -17.03 -3.33
CA ASP A 130 18.74 -18.32 -3.65
C ASP A 130 18.21 -18.81 -5.00
N ILE A 131 16.90 -18.74 -5.23
CA ILE A 131 16.27 -19.04 -6.54
C ILE A 131 16.84 -18.15 -7.65
N HIS A 132 17.05 -16.84 -7.38
CA HIS A 132 17.66 -15.92 -8.33
C HIS A 132 19.06 -16.37 -8.78
N LYS A 133 19.89 -16.80 -7.82
CA LYS A 133 21.24 -17.30 -8.08
C LYS A 133 21.24 -18.66 -8.80
N GLU A 134 20.37 -19.58 -8.39
CA GLU A 134 20.22 -20.90 -9.03
C GLU A 134 19.83 -20.78 -10.50
N ASN A 135 19.01 -19.77 -10.84
CA ASN A 135 18.65 -19.46 -12.22
C ASN A 135 19.72 -18.65 -12.99
N ASN A 136 20.88 -18.39 -12.37
CA ASN A 136 21.96 -17.57 -12.94
C ASN A 136 21.52 -16.18 -13.41
N TYR A 137 20.56 -15.56 -12.71
CA TYR A 137 20.17 -14.19 -12.99
C TYR A 137 21.24 -13.19 -12.55
N PRO A 138 21.40 -12.05 -13.24
CA PRO A 138 22.45 -11.09 -12.91
C PRO A 138 22.18 -10.41 -11.54
N ASP A 139 23.25 -10.17 -10.78
CA ASP A 139 23.18 -9.45 -9.49
C ASP A 139 22.66 -8.03 -9.62
N ASN A 140 22.91 -7.39 -10.78
CA ASN A 140 22.37 -6.09 -11.13
C ASN A 140 21.19 -6.26 -12.08
N PHE A 141 20.02 -5.81 -11.66
CA PHE A 141 18.80 -5.97 -12.46
C PHE A 141 17.79 -4.85 -12.19
N VAL A 142 16.82 -4.75 -13.07
CA VAL A 142 15.72 -3.80 -12.95
C VAL A 142 14.43 -4.55 -12.62
N GLU A 143 13.84 -4.21 -11.47
CA GLU A 143 12.49 -4.63 -11.11
C GLU A 143 11.48 -3.64 -11.68
N SER A 144 10.42 -4.14 -12.31
CA SER A 144 9.23 -3.34 -12.62
C SER A 144 8.15 -3.62 -11.59
N TYR A 145 7.48 -2.59 -11.10
CA TYR A 145 6.44 -2.74 -10.10
C TYR A 145 5.26 -1.78 -10.30
N LYS A 146 4.11 -2.19 -9.80
CA LYS A 146 2.91 -1.37 -9.65
C LYS A 146 2.52 -1.30 -8.18
N ARG A 147 1.80 -0.25 -7.83
CA ARG A 147 1.20 -0.09 -6.51
C ARG A 147 -0.31 0.03 -6.63
N TYR A 148 -0.99 -0.61 -5.71
CA TYR A 148 -2.44 -0.62 -5.57
C TYR A 148 -2.78 -0.12 -4.18
N ALA A 149 -3.83 0.69 -4.05
CA ALA A 149 -4.33 1.11 -2.76
C ALA A 149 -5.84 1.23 -2.77
N LYS A 150 -6.46 0.79 -1.67
CA LYS A 150 -7.86 1.01 -1.35
C LYS A 150 -7.99 1.72 -0.02
N SER A 151 -8.99 2.56 0.12
CA SER A 151 -9.39 3.10 1.42
C SER A 151 -10.91 3.21 1.48
N MET A 152 -11.47 2.88 2.63
CA MET A 152 -12.89 2.85 2.88
C MET A 152 -13.32 4.06 3.70
N VAL A 153 -14.37 4.76 3.28
CA VAL A 153 -15.02 5.82 4.04
C VAL A 153 -16.52 5.62 4.03
N SER A 154 -17.21 6.05 5.07
CA SER A 154 -18.68 6.03 5.13
C SER A 154 -19.28 7.42 4.99
N VAL A 155 -20.46 7.50 4.40
CA VAL A 155 -21.24 8.73 4.24
C VAL A 155 -22.64 8.51 4.79
N ASP A 156 -23.04 9.29 5.79
CA ASP A 156 -24.29 9.26 6.55
C ASP A 156 -24.51 7.98 7.34
N ASN A 157 -24.30 6.80 6.75
CA ASN A 157 -24.50 5.50 7.38
C ASN A 157 -23.39 4.50 6.96
N LEU A 158 -23.47 3.26 7.48
CA LEU A 158 -22.50 2.20 7.22
C LEU A 158 -22.99 1.15 6.20
N ASP A 159 -24.03 1.47 5.42
CA ASP A 159 -24.61 0.55 4.47
C ASP A 159 -23.67 0.25 3.30
N GLY A 160 -23.52 -1.02 3.00
CA GLY A 160 -22.65 -1.52 1.93
C GLY A 160 -21.47 -2.28 2.49
N ASN A 161 -20.70 -2.86 1.58
CA ASN A 161 -19.50 -3.64 1.86
C ASN A 161 -18.37 -3.15 0.95
N ASP A 162 -17.20 -3.71 1.15
CA ASP A 162 -16.13 -3.64 0.15
C ASP A 162 -16.57 -4.31 -1.14
N VAL A 163 -15.94 -3.96 -2.24
CA VAL A 163 -16.19 -4.52 -3.56
C VAL A 163 -14.88 -4.90 -4.21
N ASP A 164 -14.92 -5.93 -5.03
CA ASP A 164 -13.85 -6.20 -5.98
C ASP A 164 -13.76 -5.05 -6.98
N THR A 165 -12.61 -4.40 -7.04
CA THR A 165 -12.35 -3.27 -7.94
C THR A 165 -11.62 -3.69 -9.21
N ASN A 166 -11.32 -4.99 -9.36
CA ASN A 166 -10.54 -5.60 -10.43
C ASN A 166 -9.10 -5.08 -10.51
N MET A 167 -8.48 -4.77 -9.39
CA MET A 167 -7.03 -4.55 -9.34
C MET A 167 -6.29 -5.88 -9.50
N GLU A 168 -5.11 -5.85 -10.08
CA GLU A 168 -4.31 -7.05 -10.30
C GLU A 168 -3.86 -7.73 -8.99
N LEU A 169 -3.62 -6.95 -7.94
CA LEU A 169 -3.43 -7.42 -6.57
C LEU A 169 -4.42 -6.66 -5.68
N GLU A 170 -5.25 -7.39 -4.97
CA GLU A 170 -6.33 -6.78 -4.19
C GLU A 170 -6.58 -7.48 -2.86
N LEU A 171 -6.80 -6.67 -1.82
CA LEU A 171 -7.36 -7.08 -0.54
C LEU A 171 -8.84 -6.70 -0.53
N ILE A 172 -9.74 -7.66 -0.27
CA ILE A 172 -11.19 -7.48 -0.29
C ILE A 172 -11.77 -7.88 1.05
N PHE A 173 -12.42 -6.95 1.75
CA PHE A 173 -13.16 -7.26 2.96
C PHE A 173 -14.43 -8.02 2.61
N LEU A 174 -14.51 -9.29 3.02
CA LEU A 174 -15.73 -10.11 2.85
C LEU A 174 -16.82 -9.69 3.85
N ASP A 175 -16.42 -9.13 4.98
CA ASP A 175 -17.30 -8.60 6.01
C ASP A 175 -17.02 -7.10 6.19
N ASN A 176 -18.06 -6.27 6.40
CA ASN A 176 -17.87 -4.84 6.60
C ASN A 176 -17.07 -4.56 7.89
N PRO A 177 -15.84 -4.00 7.79
CA PRO A 177 -14.98 -3.79 8.95
C PRO A 177 -15.44 -2.65 9.88
N LEU A 178 -16.43 -1.87 9.47
CA LEU A 178 -16.97 -0.73 10.23
C LEU A 178 -18.19 -1.12 11.08
N THR A 179 -18.72 -2.33 10.90
CA THR A 179 -19.87 -2.86 11.64
C THR A 179 -19.45 -4.02 12.54
N ASN A 180 -20.22 -4.31 13.59
CA ASN A 180 -20.01 -5.47 14.48
C ASN A 180 -18.55 -5.63 14.92
N LEU A 181 -17.98 -4.59 15.54
CA LEU A 181 -16.56 -4.52 15.92
C LEU A 181 -16.12 -5.57 16.97
N ASN A 182 -17.06 -6.34 17.52
CA ASN A 182 -16.80 -7.45 18.43
C ASN A 182 -16.59 -8.80 17.71
N GLU A 183 -16.68 -8.80 16.40
CA GLU A 183 -16.51 -9.97 15.54
C GLU A 183 -15.25 -9.87 14.69
N SER A 184 -14.60 -10.99 14.39
CA SER A 184 -13.52 -11.01 13.42
C SER A 184 -14.07 -10.71 12.02
N LYS A 185 -13.23 -10.14 11.18
CA LYS A 185 -13.56 -9.83 9.77
C LYS A 185 -12.63 -10.61 8.87
N ARG A 186 -13.22 -11.20 7.85
CA ARG A 186 -12.48 -11.94 6.83
C ARG A 186 -12.03 -10.97 5.74
N VAL A 187 -10.77 -11.09 5.36
CA VAL A 187 -10.15 -10.30 4.29
C VAL A 187 -9.53 -11.27 3.28
N LEU A 188 -10.06 -11.28 2.08
CA LEU A 188 -9.58 -12.08 0.96
C LEU A 188 -8.40 -11.38 0.30
N LEU A 189 -7.39 -12.13 -0.12
CA LEU A 189 -6.27 -11.67 -0.93
C LEU A 189 -6.30 -12.37 -2.28
N GLU A 190 -6.34 -11.58 -3.35
CA GLU A 190 -6.33 -12.07 -4.72
C GLU A 190 -5.20 -11.45 -5.55
N TYR A 191 -4.67 -12.24 -6.47
CA TYR A 191 -3.78 -11.79 -7.54
C TYR A 191 -4.28 -12.32 -8.89
N GLN A 192 -4.54 -11.41 -9.84
CA GLN A 192 -5.09 -11.73 -11.16
C GLN A 192 -6.38 -12.58 -11.07
N ASN A 193 -7.29 -12.20 -10.19
CA ASN A 193 -8.57 -12.88 -9.92
C ASN A 193 -8.40 -14.34 -9.43
N LYS A 194 -7.25 -14.64 -8.81
CA LYS A 194 -6.99 -15.93 -8.18
C LYS A 194 -6.64 -15.72 -6.71
N ILE A 195 -7.22 -16.53 -5.86
CA ILE A 195 -6.93 -16.50 -4.43
C ILE A 195 -5.44 -16.81 -4.17
N LEU A 196 -4.85 -16.12 -3.21
CA LEU A 196 -3.50 -16.38 -2.73
C LEU A 196 -3.55 -17.08 -1.38
N ALA A 197 -3.30 -18.38 -1.36
CA ALA A 197 -3.18 -19.17 -0.13
C ALA A 197 -1.76 -19.13 0.43
N ASP A 198 -1.62 -19.31 1.76
CA ASP A 198 -0.35 -19.29 2.51
C ASP A 198 0.51 -18.05 2.25
N HIS A 199 -0.12 -16.93 1.89
CA HIS A 199 0.54 -15.70 1.51
C HIS A 199 0.64 -14.72 2.68
N GLN A 200 1.79 -14.08 2.85
CA GLN A 200 2.02 -13.15 3.95
C GLN A 200 1.29 -11.82 3.74
N VAL A 201 0.60 -11.39 4.79
CA VAL A 201 -0.03 -10.08 4.93
C VAL A 201 0.56 -9.39 6.16
N SER A 202 0.91 -8.12 6.04
CA SER A 202 1.29 -7.30 7.19
C SER A 202 0.14 -6.39 7.62
N ILE A 203 -0.15 -6.34 8.91
CA ILE A 203 -1.16 -5.47 9.49
C ILE A 203 -0.46 -4.49 10.41
N MET A 204 -0.55 -3.22 10.05
CA MET A 204 -0.06 -2.12 10.86
C MET A 204 -1.23 -1.39 11.49
N SER A 205 -1.10 -1.00 12.74
CA SER A 205 -2.14 -0.28 13.46
C SER A 205 -1.57 0.85 14.31
N VAL A 206 -2.33 1.96 14.39
CA VAL A 206 -2.01 3.12 15.23
C VAL A 206 -3.23 3.50 16.04
N LYS A 207 -3.05 3.63 17.37
CA LYS A 207 -4.04 4.18 18.30
C LYS A 207 -3.36 5.15 19.25
N GLY A 208 -3.62 6.46 19.10
CA GLY A 208 -2.80 7.49 19.72
C GLY A 208 -1.35 7.35 19.29
N ASP A 209 -0.41 7.29 20.23
CA ASP A 209 1.03 7.12 19.97
C ASP A 209 1.47 5.64 19.88
N ASN A 210 0.53 4.70 20.03
CA ASN A 210 0.86 3.28 20.03
C ASN A 210 0.81 2.72 18.61
N PHE A 211 1.98 2.40 18.05
CA PHE A 211 2.14 1.66 16.80
C PHE A 211 2.33 0.17 17.08
N LYS A 212 1.68 -0.67 16.26
CA LYS A 212 1.89 -2.12 16.24
C LYS A 212 1.97 -2.60 14.79
N LYS A 213 2.81 -3.61 14.55
CA LYS A 213 2.90 -4.34 13.28
C LYS A 213 2.88 -5.83 13.56
N GLU A 214 2.05 -6.55 12.84
CA GLU A 214 1.96 -8.00 12.90
C GLU A 214 1.88 -8.59 11.50
N PHE A 215 2.23 -9.87 11.40
CA PHE A 215 2.19 -10.61 10.14
C PHE A 215 1.26 -11.79 10.29
N LEU A 216 0.35 -11.93 9.35
CA LEU A 216 -0.54 -13.07 9.21
C LEU A 216 -0.29 -13.75 7.86
N LYS A 217 -0.87 -14.92 7.68
CA LYS A 217 -0.93 -15.60 6.40
C LYS A 217 -2.38 -15.88 6.03
N THR A 218 -2.66 -15.85 4.76
CA THR A 218 -3.94 -16.32 4.23
C THR A 218 -4.05 -17.84 4.38
N ASN A 219 -5.26 -18.33 4.60
CA ASN A 219 -5.56 -19.74 4.65
C ASN A 219 -5.67 -20.36 3.24
N ASN A 220 -6.07 -21.63 3.16
CA ASN A 220 -6.22 -22.34 1.88
C ASN A 220 -7.32 -21.76 0.98
N GLU A 221 -8.24 -20.97 1.52
CA GLU A 221 -9.30 -20.26 0.79
C GLU A 221 -8.90 -18.81 0.44
N GLY A 222 -7.65 -18.43 0.71
CA GLY A 222 -7.07 -17.13 0.35
C GLY A 222 -7.45 -15.98 1.27
N TYR A 223 -8.08 -16.21 2.42
CA TYR A 223 -8.42 -15.16 3.36
C TYR A 223 -7.72 -15.33 4.71
N PHE A 224 -7.66 -14.25 5.48
CA PHE A 224 -7.31 -14.23 6.89
C PHE A 224 -8.41 -13.55 7.70
N GLU A 225 -8.43 -13.81 9.00
CA GLU A 225 -9.37 -13.19 9.94
C GLU A 225 -8.66 -12.24 10.89
N PHE A 226 -9.29 -11.10 11.15
CA PHE A 226 -8.73 -10.09 12.02
C PHE A 226 -9.80 -9.29 12.79
N PHE A 227 -9.48 -8.93 14.06
CA PHE A 227 -10.34 -8.09 14.89
C PHE A 227 -9.96 -6.63 14.79
N PHE A 228 -10.84 -5.81 14.22
CA PHE A 228 -10.67 -4.37 14.13
C PHE A 228 -11.18 -3.67 15.39
N LYS A 229 -10.35 -2.83 15.99
CA LYS A 229 -10.66 -2.11 17.23
C LYS A 229 -11.12 -0.69 16.93
N LYS A 230 -12.20 -0.26 17.57
CA LYS A 230 -12.70 1.12 17.46
C LYS A 230 -11.62 2.15 17.84
N GLY A 231 -11.54 3.23 17.06
CA GLY A 231 -10.58 4.31 17.28
C GLY A 231 -9.13 3.94 16.95
N THR A 232 -8.92 2.91 16.15
CA THR A 232 -7.62 2.48 15.65
C THR A 232 -7.57 2.63 14.14
N LYS A 233 -6.50 3.22 13.60
CA LYS A 233 -6.23 3.28 12.17
C LYS A 233 -5.45 2.02 11.78
N TYR A 234 -5.80 1.41 10.67
CA TYR A 234 -5.15 0.21 10.14
C TYR A 234 -4.61 0.45 8.73
N LEU A 235 -3.46 -0.13 8.45
CA LEU A 235 -2.88 -0.27 7.12
C LEU A 235 -2.54 -1.73 6.92
N ILE A 236 -3.18 -2.35 5.93
CA ILE A 236 -2.97 -3.75 5.57
C ILE A 236 -2.22 -3.78 4.25
N ASP A 237 -1.11 -4.52 4.20
CA ASP A 237 -0.20 -4.55 3.06
C ASP A 237 0.19 -5.98 2.70
N SER A 238 0.26 -6.24 1.41
CA SER A 238 0.78 -7.48 0.85
C SER A 238 1.51 -7.20 -0.45
N VAL A 239 2.49 -8.03 -0.77
CA VAL A 239 3.31 -7.89 -1.98
C VAL A 239 3.43 -9.22 -2.68
N VAL A 240 3.17 -9.25 -3.98
CA VAL A 240 3.45 -10.40 -4.85
C VAL A 240 4.69 -10.10 -5.67
N ILE A 241 5.66 -11.01 -5.61
CA ILE A 241 6.89 -10.97 -6.42
C ILE A 241 6.83 -12.13 -7.39
N ILE A 242 6.92 -11.81 -8.67
CA ILE A 242 6.91 -12.79 -9.75
C ILE A 242 8.17 -12.67 -10.59
N GLU A 243 8.52 -13.75 -11.26
CA GLU A 243 9.59 -13.73 -12.24
C GLU A 243 9.26 -12.77 -13.39
N GLY A 244 10.21 -11.91 -13.73
CA GLY A 244 10.08 -10.96 -14.84
C GLY A 244 10.18 -11.70 -16.19
N SER A 245 9.30 -11.36 -17.13
CA SER A 245 9.51 -11.77 -18.52
C SER A 245 10.78 -11.09 -19.05
N ASN A 246 11.73 -11.87 -19.65
CA ASN A 246 12.99 -11.42 -20.24
C ASN A 246 12.81 -10.50 -21.48
N LYS A 247 11.85 -9.57 -21.44
CA LYS A 247 11.81 -8.53 -22.46
C LYS A 247 12.89 -7.51 -22.11
N LYS A 248 14.07 -7.66 -22.69
CA LYS A 248 15.07 -6.58 -22.81
C LYS A 248 14.31 -5.31 -23.22
N LYS A 249 14.43 -4.26 -22.41
CA LYS A 249 14.09 -2.91 -22.91
C LYS A 249 14.96 -2.69 -24.16
N GLU A 250 14.39 -2.78 -25.32
CA GLU A 250 14.96 -2.11 -26.50
C GLU A 250 14.89 -0.62 -26.18
N ASN A 251 16.07 -0.03 -25.96
CA ASN A 251 16.24 1.41 -25.83
C ASN A 251 15.75 2.06 -27.12
N LYS A 252 14.70 2.85 -27.04
CA LYS A 252 14.40 3.92 -27.98
C LYS A 252 14.37 5.23 -27.24
#